data_942e5470f8f8c2f71fc687d170a9d878
#
_entry.id   942e5470f8f8c2f71fc687d170a9d878
#
_cell.length_a   1.000
_cell.length_b   1.000
_cell.length_c   1.000
_cell.angle_alpha   90.00
_cell.angle_beta   90.00
_cell.angle_gamma   90.00
#
_symmetry.space_group_name_H-M   'P 1'
#
loop_
_entity.id
_entity.type
_entity.pdbx_description
1 polymer ?
#
loop_
_entity_poly.entity_id
_entity_poly.type
_entity_poly.pdbx_seq_one_letter_code
_entity_poly.pdbx_strand_id
1 'polypeptide(L)'
;KEMLKAPVILPYGKRIYPEKGTPQGGILSPLLANIVLNELYWWIASQWEQMPTKTKFKTRENTQGTEIKSHAYRALRRSNLKEVHAVRYADDFKIFCTSHVDAVKAYKATELWLKDRLGLDISPEKSKVVNLKRQYSEFLGFKLKVRKKGKKYVVSSHMSDKVYRKAHAKIT
;
A
#
# COMPACT_ATOMS: atom_id res chain seq x y z
N LYS A 1 10.18 24.57 -9.99
CA LYS A 1 8.93 24.74 -10.75
C LYS A 1 9.08 24.33 -12.23
N GLU A 2 10.19 24.63 -12.89
CA GLU A 2 10.42 24.30 -14.32
C GLU A 2 10.47 22.82 -14.60
N MET A 3 11.13 22.01 -13.76
CA MET A 3 11.20 20.55 -13.89
C MET A 3 9.81 19.86 -13.81
N LEU A 4 8.84 20.48 -13.12
CA LEU A 4 7.47 19.97 -13.03
C LEU A 4 6.62 20.30 -14.26
N LYS A 5 7.05 21.29 -15.03
CA LYS A 5 6.39 21.74 -16.25
C LYS A 5 7.11 21.28 -17.53
N ALA A 6 8.13 20.42 -17.37
CA ALA A 6 8.89 19.91 -18.50
C ALA A 6 7.98 19.19 -19.49
N PRO A 7 8.07 19.49 -20.80
CA PRO A 7 7.28 18.82 -21.81
C PRO A 7 7.75 17.37 -22.01
N VAL A 8 6.83 16.50 -22.36
CA VAL A 8 7.14 15.17 -22.88
C VAL A 8 7.43 15.31 -24.36
N ILE A 9 8.62 14.91 -24.78
CA ILE A 9 9.00 14.90 -26.20
C ILE A 9 8.67 13.54 -26.79
N LEU A 10 7.74 13.49 -27.72
CA LEU A 10 7.39 12.26 -28.45
C LEU A 10 8.44 11.93 -29.52
N PRO A 11 8.47 10.67 -30.03
CA PRO A 11 9.45 10.21 -31.00
C PRO A 11 9.63 11.09 -32.26
N TYR A 12 8.59 11.84 -32.65
CA TYR A 12 8.62 12.74 -33.81
C TYR A 12 8.84 14.21 -33.41
N GLY A 13 9.43 14.49 -32.27
CA GLY A 13 9.76 15.83 -31.80
C GLY A 13 8.57 16.67 -31.30
N LYS A 14 7.34 16.13 -31.29
CA LYS A 14 6.16 16.81 -30.77
C LYS A 14 6.27 16.94 -29.25
N ARG A 15 6.08 18.14 -28.73
CA ARG A 15 6.08 18.46 -27.31
C ARG A 15 4.65 18.43 -26.77
N ILE A 16 4.43 17.66 -25.71
CA ILE A 16 3.16 17.61 -24.95
C ILE A 16 3.44 18.10 -23.54
N TYR A 17 2.65 19.06 -23.10
CA TYR A 17 2.70 19.55 -21.73
C TYR A 17 1.64 18.80 -20.90
N PRO A 18 2.03 18.05 -19.85
CA PRO A 18 1.06 17.35 -19.02
C PRO A 18 0.21 18.35 -18.25
N GLU A 19 -1.10 18.21 -18.32
CA GLU A 19 -2.06 19.03 -17.58
C GLU A 19 -2.14 18.61 -16.11
N LYS A 20 -1.88 17.33 -15.82
CA LYS A 20 -1.88 16.73 -14.47
C LYS A 20 -0.65 15.87 -14.25
N GLY A 21 -0.13 15.93 -13.02
CA GLY A 21 0.97 15.08 -12.57
C GLY A 21 2.33 15.49 -13.15
N THR A 22 3.26 14.56 -13.10
CA THR A 22 4.62 14.70 -13.65
C THR A 22 4.82 13.74 -14.82
N PRO A 23 5.68 14.06 -15.78
CA PRO A 23 5.98 13.17 -16.88
C PRO A 23 6.46 11.80 -16.37
N GLN A 24 5.99 10.73 -16.98
CA GLN A 24 6.44 9.38 -16.66
C GLN A 24 7.94 9.25 -16.97
N GLY A 25 8.73 8.72 -16.03
CA GLY A 25 10.19 8.64 -16.16
C GLY A 25 10.94 9.90 -15.69
N GLY A 26 10.24 10.94 -15.24
CA GLY A 26 10.87 12.12 -14.63
C GLY A 26 11.60 11.77 -13.33
N ILE A 27 12.82 12.31 -13.16
CA ILE A 27 13.69 12.03 -12.00
C ILE A 27 13.01 12.36 -10.67
N LEU A 28 12.18 13.41 -10.63
CA LEU A 28 11.46 13.85 -9.44
C LEU A 28 10.13 13.12 -9.21
N SER A 29 9.59 12.41 -10.20
CA SER A 29 8.28 11.76 -10.10
C SER A 29 8.17 10.79 -8.91
N PRO A 30 9.15 9.90 -8.62
CA PRO A 30 9.07 9.03 -7.46
C PRO A 30 9.10 9.77 -6.12
N LEU A 31 9.89 10.84 -6.03
CA LEU A 31 9.97 11.67 -4.82
C LEU A 31 8.64 12.37 -4.55
N LEU A 32 8.06 12.99 -5.57
CA LEU A 32 6.78 13.69 -5.46
C LEU A 32 5.64 12.73 -5.15
N ALA A 33 5.58 11.58 -5.80
CA ALA A 33 4.62 10.54 -5.48
C ALA A 33 4.74 10.09 -4.02
N ASN A 34 5.97 9.95 -3.51
CA ASN A 34 6.19 9.60 -2.10
C ASN A 34 5.68 10.68 -1.14
N ILE A 35 5.93 11.96 -1.43
CA ILE A 35 5.46 13.07 -0.60
C ILE A 35 3.93 13.10 -0.57
N VAL A 36 3.29 13.06 -1.74
CA VAL A 36 1.82 13.16 -1.88
C VAL A 36 1.12 11.95 -1.27
N LEU A 37 1.56 10.73 -1.58
CA LEU A 37 0.93 9.51 -1.06
C LEU A 37 1.30 9.21 0.41
N ASN A 38 2.24 9.94 1.00
CA ASN A 38 2.51 9.85 2.43
C ASN A 38 1.30 10.31 3.27
N GLU A 39 0.54 11.30 2.81
CA GLU A 39 -0.71 11.71 3.45
C GLU A 39 -1.74 10.57 3.48
N LEU A 40 -1.87 9.83 2.38
CA LEU A 40 -2.75 8.66 2.32
C LEU A 40 -2.34 7.60 3.35
N TYR A 41 -1.04 7.32 3.46
CA TYR A 41 -0.53 6.34 4.42
C TYR A 41 -0.88 6.74 5.86
N TRP A 42 -0.62 7.99 6.24
CA TRP A 42 -0.94 8.51 7.56
C TRP A 42 -2.44 8.55 7.83
N TRP A 43 -3.24 8.88 6.83
CA TRP A 43 -4.68 8.84 6.95
C TRP A 43 -5.18 7.41 7.22
N ILE A 44 -4.70 6.40 6.50
CA ILE A 44 -5.07 5.00 6.76
C ILE A 44 -4.61 4.56 8.16
N ALA A 45 -3.39 4.88 8.55
CA ALA A 45 -2.85 4.55 9.86
C ALA A 45 -3.67 5.21 11.01
N SER A 46 -4.19 6.43 10.79
CA SER A 46 -5.03 7.13 11.76
C SER A 46 -6.39 6.44 11.98
N GLN A 47 -6.86 5.60 11.05
CA GLN A 47 -8.15 4.93 11.19
C GLN A 47 -8.13 3.82 12.26
N TRP A 48 -6.97 3.26 12.57
CA TRP A 48 -6.85 2.20 13.55
C TRP A 48 -5.50 2.22 14.29
N GLU A 49 -4.39 2.16 13.57
CA GLU A 49 -3.05 1.91 14.13
C GLU A 49 -2.59 3.01 15.09
N GLN A 50 -2.98 4.25 14.83
CA GLN A 50 -2.63 5.44 15.63
C GLN A 50 -3.75 5.89 16.56
N MET A 51 -4.87 5.16 16.61
CA MET A 51 -5.96 5.52 17.50
C MET A 51 -5.53 5.47 18.97
N PRO A 52 -5.86 6.49 19.76
CA PRO A 52 -5.52 6.52 21.17
C PRO A 52 -6.27 5.40 21.91
N THR A 53 -5.57 4.74 22.82
CA THR A 53 -6.17 3.77 23.74
C THR A 53 -6.54 4.45 25.05
N LYS A 54 -7.58 3.95 25.74
CA LYS A 54 -8.00 4.48 27.06
C LYS A 54 -6.85 4.48 28.06
N THR A 55 -6.00 3.45 28.02
CA THR A 55 -4.82 3.33 28.88
C THR A 55 -3.58 3.64 28.07
N LYS A 56 -2.73 4.52 28.56
CA LYS A 56 -1.41 4.76 27.98
C LYS A 56 -0.49 3.58 28.29
N PHE A 57 -0.10 2.82 27.28
CA PHE A 57 0.88 1.75 27.42
C PHE A 57 2.29 2.31 27.32
N LYS A 58 3.20 1.82 28.17
CA LYS A 58 4.62 2.15 28.02
C LYS A 58 5.12 1.58 26.70
N THR A 59 5.71 2.44 25.91
CA THR A 59 6.42 2.05 24.70
C THR A 59 7.63 1.21 25.08
N ARG A 60 7.79 0.06 24.46
CA ARG A 60 8.98 -0.78 24.56
C ARG A 60 9.61 -0.85 23.19
N GLU A 61 10.91 -0.80 23.14
CA GLU A 61 11.68 -1.02 21.93
C GLU A 61 12.27 -2.43 21.93
N ASN A 62 12.36 -3.05 20.76
CA ASN A 62 13.11 -4.29 20.61
C ASN A 62 14.61 -3.96 20.51
N THR A 63 15.45 -5.00 20.45
CA THR A 63 16.91 -4.87 20.30
C THR A 63 17.37 -4.11 19.04
N GLN A 64 16.44 -3.91 18.09
CA GLN A 64 16.67 -3.21 16.81
C GLN A 64 16.11 -1.78 16.81
N GLY A 65 15.68 -1.24 17.97
CA GLY A 65 15.10 0.10 18.09
C GLY A 65 13.67 0.22 17.56
N THR A 66 12.99 -0.89 17.27
CA THR A 66 11.60 -0.86 16.78
C THR A 66 10.62 -0.83 17.94
N GLU A 67 9.67 0.11 17.88
CA GLU A 67 8.62 0.27 18.87
C GLU A 67 7.66 -0.93 18.92
N ILE A 68 7.50 -1.55 20.08
CA ILE A 68 6.59 -2.68 20.29
C ILE A 68 5.21 -2.16 20.73
N LYS A 69 4.24 -2.21 19.82
CA LYS A 69 2.85 -1.76 20.04
C LYS A 69 1.88 -2.89 20.41
N SER A 70 2.35 -4.06 20.80
CA SER A 70 1.53 -5.26 21.00
C SER A 70 0.39 -5.08 22.01
N HIS A 71 0.63 -4.35 23.10
CA HIS A 71 -0.39 -4.07 24.12
C HIS A 71 -1.45 -3.08 23.62
N ALA A 72 -1.04 -2.01 22.93
CA ALA A 72 -1.94 -1.05 22.32
C ALA A 72 -2.83 -1.75 21.26
N TYR A 73 -2.24 -2.54 20.36
CA TYR A 73 -2.99 -3.30 19.35
C TYR A 73 -3.97 -4.30 19.97
N ARG A 74 -3.61 -4.95 21.09
CA ARG A 74 -4.55 -5.82 21.80
C ARG A 74 -5.75 -5.05 22.35
N ALA A 75 -5.55 -3.84 22.88
CA ALA A 75 -6.62 -2.99 23.36
C ALA A 75 -7.50 -2.49 22.20
N LEU A 76 -6.91 -2.06 21.08
CA LEU A 76 -7.64 -1.64 19.88
C LEU A 76 -8.49 -2.77 19.28
N ARG A 77 -7.98 -4.02 19.24
CA ARG A 77 -8.75 -5.19 18.79
C ARG A 77 -9.97 -5.51 19.65
N ARG A 78 -9.97 -5.10 20.91
CA ARG A 78 -11.11 -5.26 21.82
C ARG A 78 -12.12 -4.11 21.71
N SER A 79 -11.81 -3.08 20.94
CA SER A 79 -12.70 -1.95 20.68
C SER A 79 -13.61 -2.24 19.49
N ASN A 80 -14.54 -1.32 19.21
CA ASN A 80 -15.40 -1.37 18.02
C ASN A 80 -14.69 -0.94 16.73
N LEU A 81 -13.43 -0.51 16.81
CA LEU A 81 -12.63 -0.09 15.66
C LEU A 81 -12.30 -1.30 14.77
N LYS A 82 -12.25 -1.05 13.47
CA LYS A 82 -11.91 -2.07 12.47
C LYS A 82 -10.41 -2.07 12.23
N GLU A 83 -9.78 -3.22 12.47
CA GLU A 83 -8.33 -3.39 12.28
C GLU A 83 -7.96 -3.22 10.81
N VAL A 84 -7.14 -2.20 10.52
CA VAL A 84 -6.67 -1.85 9.18
C VAL A 84 -5.18 -1.56 9.25
N HIS A 85 -4.42 -2.19 8.35
CA HIS A 85 -2.99 -1.94 8.18
C HIS A 85 -2.68 -1.62 6.73
N ALA A 86 -1.77 -0.69 6.50
CA ALA A 86 -1.29 -0.35 5.16
C ALA A 86 0.19 -0.65 5.02
N VAL A 87 0.56 -1.13 3.84
CA VAL A 87 1.96 -1.24 3.39
C VAL A 87 2.05 -0.58 2.04
N ARG A 88 3.01 0.32 1.88
CA ARG A 88 3.22 1.08 0.65
C ARG A 88 4.67 1.01 0.19
N TYR A 89 4.84 0.94 -1.10
CA TYR A 89 6.11 1.10 -1.79
C TYR A 89 5.89 1.97 -3.03
N ALA A 90 6.43 3.18 -3.02
CA ALA A 90 6.17 4.21 -4.03
C ALA A 90 4.66 4.44 -4.23
N ASP A 91 4.15 4.18 -5.43
CA ASP A 91 2.75 4.25 -5.83
C ASP A 91 1.96 2.95 -5.58
N ASP A 92 2.65 1.83 -5.37
CA ASP A 92 2.03 0.56 -5.01
C ASP A 92 1.71 0.51 -3.50
N PHE A 93 0.47 0.18 -3.15
CA PHE A 93 0.09 -0.04 -1.75
C PHE A 93 -0.89 -1.20 -1.57
N LYS A 94 -0.90 -1.76 -0.37
CA LYS A 94 -1.87 -2.77 0.06
C LYS A 94 -2.45 -2.40 1.41
N ILE A 95 -3.77 -2.57 1.50
CA ILE A 95 -4.53 -2.39 2.73
C ILE A 95 -5.00 -3.76 3.20
N PHE A 96 -4.65 -4.13 4.41
CA PHE A 96 -5.03 -5.40 5.02
C PHE A 96 -6.15 -5.17 6.03
N CYS A 97 -7.23 -5.95 5.89
CA CYS A 97 -8.39 -5.93 6.77
C CYS A 97 -8.70 -7.35 7.26
N THR A 98 -9.39 -7.46 8.38
CA THR A 98 -9.77 -8.75 8.97
C THR A 98 -10.98 -9.39 8.33
N SER A 99 -11.86 -8.60 7.70
CA SER A 99 -13.07 -9.07 7.02
C SER A 99 -13.20 -8.54 5.59
N HIS A 100 -13.97 -9.23 4.75
CA HIS A 100 -14.28 -8.78 3.41
C HIS A 100 -15.09 -7.47 3.39
N VAL A 101 -16.03 -7.32 4.32
CA VAL A 101 -16.85 -6.12 4.43
C VAL A 101 -15.99 -4.90 4.75
N ASP A 102 -15.04 -5.04 5.69
CA ASP A 102 -14.14 -3.97 6.06
C ASP A 102 -13.17 -3.65 4.90
N ALA A 103 -12.72 -4.66 4.16
CA ALA A 103 -11.88 -4.45 2.98
C ALA A 103 -12.60 -3.66 1.86
N VAL A 104 -13.88 -3.97 1.61
CA VAL A 104 -14.70 -3.21 0.65
C VAL A 104 -14.92 -1.76 1.11
N LYS A 105 -15.19 -1.56 2.41
CA LYS A 105 -15.33 -0.21 2.98
C LYS A 105 -14.02 0.58 2.88
N ALA A 106 -12.89 -0.05 3.23
CA ALA A 106 -11.56 0.56 3.13
C ALA A 106 -11.23 0.92 1.67
N TYR A 107 -11.55 0.06 0.71
CA TYR A 107 -11.38 0.33 -0.72
C TYR A 107 -12.14 1.60 -1.14
N LYS A 108 -13.45 1.66 -0.86
CA LYS A 108 -14.29 2.82 -1.21
C LYS A 108 -13.84 4.10 -0.50
N ALA A 109 -13.49 4.01 0.78
CA ALA A 109 -13.00 5.16 1.54
C ALA A 109 -11.68 5.69 0.97
N THR A 110 -10.77 4.80 0.55
CA THR A 110 -9.51 5.16 -0.09
C THR A 110 -9.74 5.81 -1.47
N GLU A 111 -10.66 5.26 -2.26
CA GLU A 111 -11.03 5.80 -3.56
C GLU A 111 -11.56 7.25 -3.43
N LEU A 112 -12.50 7.46 -2.52
CA LEU A 112 -13.05 8.80 -2.24
C LEU A 112 -11.97 9.76 -1.73
N TRP A 113 -11.14 9.32 -0.80
CA TRP A 113 -10.07 10.13 -0.24
C TRP A 113 -9.07 10.58 -1.33
N LEU A 114 -8.64 9.66 -2.20
CA LEU A 114 -7.74 9.98 -3.32
C LEU A 114 -8.36 10.99 -4.28
N LYS A 115 -9.63 10.81 -4.60
CA LYS A 115 -10.37 11.71 -5.49
C LYS A 115 -10.56 13.09 -4.89
N ASP A 116 -11.02 13.16 -3.65
CA ASP A 116 -11.39 14.43 -3.01
C ASP A 116 -10.15 15.24 -2.57
N ARG A 117 -9.09 14.56 -2.11
CA ARG A 117 -7.89 15.24 -1.59
C ARG A 117 -6.83 15.49 -2.64
N LEU A 118 -6.65 14.56 -3.57
CA LEU A 118 -5.56 14.58 -4.53
C LEU A 118 -6.02 14.68 -5.99
N GLY A 119 -7.33 14.59 -6.27
CA GLY A 119 -7.84 14.56 -7.63
C GLY A 119 -7.37 13.32 -8.42
N LEU A 120 -7.02 12.23 -7.71
CA LEU A 120 -6.53 11.00 -8.32
C LEU A 120 -7.63 9.95 -8.39
N ASP A 121 -7.70 9.25 -9.52
CA ASP A 121 -8.58 8.11 -9.71
C ASP A 121 -7.83 6.80 -9.53
N ILE A 122 -8.47 5.81 -8.90
CA ILE A 122 -7.94 4.45 -8.79
C ILE A 122 -8.11 3.75 -10.15
N SER A 123 -7.07 3.01 -10.60
CA SER A 123 -7.19 2.14 -11.77
C SER A 123 -8.05 0.90 -11.42
N PRO A 124 -9.27 0.74 -11.96
CA PRO A 124 -10.14 -0.39 -11.65
C PRO A 124 -9.54 -1.75 -12.05
N GLU A 125 -8.72 -1.77 -13.11
CA GLU A 125 -8.08 -2.98 -13.61
C GLU A 125 -7.02 -3.53 -12.65
N LYS A 126 -6.30 -2.64 -11.96
CA LYS A 126 -5.19 -2.99 -11.06
C LYS A 126 -5.62 -3.09 -9.61
N SER A 127 -6.68 -2.37 -9.22
CA SER A 127 -7.11 -2.25 -7.83
C SER A 127 -8.29 -3.17 -7.55
N LYS A 128 -8.14 -4.10 -6.63
CA LYS A 128 -9.18 -5.08 -6.30
C LYS A 128 -9.10 -5.56 -4.87
N VAL A 129 -10.25 -5.92 -4.31
CA VAL A 129 -10.35 -6.60 -3.02
C VAL A 129 -10.12 -8.09 -3.22
N VAL A 130 -9.15 -8.67 -2.51
CA VAL A 130 -8.73 -10.07 -2.66
C VAL A 130 -8.81 -10.80 -1.33
N ASN A 131 -9.43 -11.98 -1.30
CA ASN A 131 -9.40 -12.86 -0.15
C ASN A 131 -8.13 -13.72 -0.17
N LEU A 132 -7.13 -13.37 0.65
CA LEU A 132 -5.83 -14.05 0.71
C LEU A 132 -5.90 -15.52 1.14
N LYS A 133 -7.00 -15.98 1.78
CA LYS A 133 -7.20 -17.42 2.07
C LYS A 133 -7.58 -18.21 0.81
N ARG A 134 -8.15 -17.55 -0.18
CA ARG A 134 -8.63 -18.21 -1.42
C ARG A 134 -7.70 -17.94 -2.61
N GLN A 135 -7.22 -16.71 -2.76
CA GLN A 135 -6.46 -16.28 -3.92
C GLN A 135 -5.11 -15.69 -3.53
N TYR A 136 -4.17 -15.71 -4.45
CA TYR A 136 -2.91 -14.98 -4.33
C TYR A 136 -3.12 -13.50 -4.62
N SER A 137 -2.37 -12.65 -3.93
CA SER A 137 -2.22 -11.24 -4.25
C SER A 137 -0.74 -10.95 -4.52
N GLU A 138 -0.45 -10.34 -5.65
CA GLU A 138 0.93 -9.97 -6.00
C GLU A 138 1.30 -8.62 -5.40
N PHE A 139 2.51 -8.51 -4.87
CA PHE A 139 3.09 -7.27 -4.38
C PHE A 139 4.61 -7.33 -4.49
N LEU A 140 5.21 -6.33 -5.13
CA LEU A 140 6.66 -6.21 -5.31
C LEU A 140 7.33 -7.48 -5.88
N GLY A 141 6.65 -8.13 -6.83
CA GLY A 141 7.18 -9.35 -7.45
C GLY A 141 6.98 -10.63 -6.63
N PHE A 142 6.26 -10.56 -5.51
CA PHE A 142 5.90 -11.73 -4.70
C PHE A 142 4.40 -12.02 -4.74
N LYS A 143 4.03 -13.28 -4.79
CA LYS A 143 2.68 -13.79 -4.60
C LYS A 143 2.47 -14.11 -3.13
N LEU A 144 1.50 -13.44 -2.50
CA LEU A 144 1.15 -13.60 -1.09
C LEU A 144 -0.15 -14.39 -0.97
N LYS A 145 -0.20 -15.39 -0.10
CA LYS A 145 -1.39 -16.16 0.25
C LYS A 145 -1.37 -16.56 1.72
N VAL A 146 -2.53 -16.63 2.33
CA VAL A 146 -2.68 -17.14 3.70
C VAL A 146 -3.03 -18.63 3.64
N ARG A 147 -2.25 -19.47 4.32
CA ARG A 147 -2.46 -20.92 4.42
C ARG A 147 -2.66 -21.34 5.87
N LYS A 148 -3.47 -22.35 6.10
CA LYS A 148 -3.64 -22.98 7.40
C LYS A 148 -2.47 -23.93 7.67
N LYS A 149 -1.77 -23.75 8.80
CA LYS A 149 -0.72 -24.65 9.27
C LYS A 149 -1.06 -25.08 10.70
N GLY A 150 -1.58 -26.29 10.85
CA GLY A 150 -2.14 -26.76 12.12
C GLY A 150 -3.32 -25.88 12.57
N LYS A 151 -3.24 -25.35 13.78
CA LYS A 151 -4.28 -24.48 14.37
C LYS A 151 -4.13 -22.99 14.00
N LYS A 152 -3.06 -22.58 13.28
CA LYS A 152 -2.76 -21.18 12.97
C LYS A 152 -2.83 -20.92 11.47
N TYR A 153 -3.05 -19.65 11.11
CA TYR A 153 -2.89 -19.16 9.75
C TYR A 153 -1.51 -18.50 9.61
N VAL A 154 -0.82 -18.81 8.52
CA VAL A 154 0.50 -18.26 8.21
C VAL A 154 0.49 -17.65 6.82
N VAL A 155 1.27 -16.61 6.62
CA VAL A 155 1.49 -16.04 5.29
C VAL A 155 2.53 -16.89 4.56
N SER A 156 2.19 -17.29 3.35
CA SER A 156 3.09 -17.95 2.40
C SER A 156 3.39 -16.97 1.28
N SER A 157 4.67 -16.74 1.02
CA SER A 157 5.14 -15.89 -0.07
C SER A 157 5.97 -16.70 -1.05
N HIS A 158 5.79 -16.43 -2.35
CA HIS A 158 6.57 -17.03 -3.43
C HIS A 158 6.89 -15.93 -4.45
N MET A 159 7.98 -16.07 -5.19
CA MET A 159 8.22 -15.20 -6.34
C MET A 159 7.06 -15.28 -7.32
N SER A 160 6.71 -14.16 -7.94
CA SER A 160 5.74 -14.16 -9.03
C SER A 160 6.34 -14.87 -10.25
N ASP A 161 5.50 -15.50 -11.08
CA ASP A 161 5.96 -16.24 -12.26
C ASP A 161 6.76 -15.36 -13.22
N LYS A 162 6.40 -14.08 -13.30
CA LYS A 162 7.11 -13.08 -14.11
C LYS A 162 8.54 -12.88 -13.61
N VAL A 163 8.71 -12.72 -12.30
CA VAL A 163 10.04 -12.53 -11.69
C VAL A 163 10.87 -13.81 -11.80
N TYR A 164 10.25 -14.96 -11.54
CA TYR A 164 10.90 -16.26 -11.67
C TYR A 164 11.43 -16.50 -13.10
N ARG A 165 10.58 -16.32 -14.12
CA ARG A 165 10.99 -16.47 -15.53
C ARG A 165 12.11 -15.51 -15.91
N LYS A 166 12.05 -14.25 -15.44
CA LYS A 166 13.10 -13.25 -15.71
C LYS A 166 14.41 -13.59 -15.03
N ALA A 167 14.38 -14.17 -13.83
CA ALA A 167 15.57 -14.63 -13.13
C ALA A 167 16.18 -15.86 -13.83
N HIS A 168 15.34 -16.83 -14.20
CA HIS A 168 15.75 -18.05 -14.90
C HIS A 168 16.43 -17.72 -16.25
N ALA A 169 15.81 -16.84 -17.06
CA ALA A 169 16.36 -16.42 -18.35
C ALA A 169 17.69 -15.64 -18.28
N LYS A 170 18.12 -15.22 -17.09
CA LYS A 170 19.44 -14.57 -16.90
C LYS A 170 20.54 -15.55 -16.49
N ILE A 171 20.18 -16.77 -16.12
CA ILE A 171 21.09 -17.81 -15.65
C ILE A 171 21.39 -18.83 -16.77
N THR A 172 20.49 -18.93 -17.74
CA THR A 172 20.66 -19.66 -18.99
C THR A 172 21.22 -18.77 -20.08
#